data_a44db03cc2299b28b787f509ddcce688
#
_entry.id   a44db03cc2299b28b787f509ddcce688
#
_cell.length_a   1.000
_cell.length_b   1.000
_cell.length_c   1.000
_cell.angle_alpha   90.00
_cell.angle_beta   90.00
_cell.angle_gamma   90.00
#
_symmetry.space_group_name_H-M   'P 1'
#
loop_
_entity.id
_entity.type
_entity.pdbx_description
1 polymer ?
#
loop_
_entity_poly.entity_id
_entity_poly.type
_entity_poly.pdbx_seq_one_letter_code
_entity_poly.pdbx_strand_id
1 'polypeptide(L)'
;MDYLKFIKNLKIKKSKNINFSSVKFFSKDKVYFNLYLTILENYYSHEREQSIEKIIKSVSNEEVSRPTIFKVIDLSLSKKFITKEKHKNDKRKYTLQPSALTIKEFEEWAKLFKNL
;
A
#
# COMPACT_ATOMS: atom_id res chain seq x y z
N MET A 1 23.46 13.89 -12.15
CA MET A 1 22.07 14.16 -11.73
C MET A 1 21.95 15.57 -11.17
N ASP A 2 20.96 16.31 -11.61
CA ASP A 2 20.68 17.65 -11.06
C ASP A 2 19.79 17.49 -9.82
N TYR A 3 20.39 17.52 -8.66
CA TYR A 3 19.68 17.30 -7.39
C TYR A 3 18.67 18.41 -7.08
N LEU A 4 18.96 19.65 -7.48
CA LEU A 4 18.01 20.74 -7.24
C LEU A 4 16.73 20.54 -8.05
N LYS A 5 16.86 20.17 -9.30
CA LYS A 5 15.72 19.89 -10.18
C LYS A 5 14.90 18.72 -9.63
N PHE A 6 15.59 17.67 -9.18
CA PHE A 6 14.94 16.50 -8.57
C PHE A 6 14.12 16.89 -7.34
N ILE A 7 14.70 17.70 -6.44
CA ILE A 7 14.03 18.17 -5.24
C ILE A 7 12.79 18.99 -5.58
N LYS A 8 12.92 19.92 -6.55
CA LYS A 8 11.79 20.75 -6.98
C LYS A 8 10.66 19.90 -7.56
N ASN A 9 11.00 18.90 -8.38
CA ASN A 9 10.01 17.99 -8.95
C ASN A 9 9.32 17.15 -7.88
N LEU A 10 10.06 16.68 -6.88
CA LEU A 10 9.48 15.95 -5.76
C LEU A 10 8.47 16.80 -4.99
N LYS A 11 8.78 18.07 -4.75
CA LYS A 11 7.85 18.97 -4.06
C LYS A 11 6.54 19.13 -4.83
N ILE A 12 6.62 19.32 -6.13
CA ILE A 12 5.44 19.47 -6.98
C ILE A 12 4.61 18.19 -6.96
N LYS A 13 5.24 17.05 -7.11
CA LYS A 13 4.54 15.74 -7.13
C LYS A 13 3.96 15.40 -5.79
N LYS A 14 4.64 15.73 -4.71
CA LYS A 14 4.13 15.51 -3.36
C LYS A 14 2.84 16.29 -3.11
N SER A 15 2.77 17.54 -3.59
CA SER A 15 1.55 18.34 -3.43
C SER A 15 0.37 17.75 -4.20
N LYS A 16 0.61 17.04 -5.30
CA LYS A 16 -0.43 16.37 -6.07
C LYS A 16 -0.97 15.12 -5.39
N ASN A 17 -0.29 14.57 -4.40
CA ASN A 17 -0.76 13.40 -3.64
C ASN A 17 -2.08 13.67 -2.94
N ILE A 18 -2.41 14.94 -2.69
CA ILE A 18 -3.67 15.35 -2.07
C ILE A 18 -4.86 14.87 -2.90
N ASN A 19 -4.69 14.73 -4.22
CA ASN A 19 -5.75 14.30 -5.13
C ASN A 19 -5.91 12.78 -5.19
N PHE A 20 -5.04 12.04 -4.51
CA PHE A 20 -5.10 10.58 -4.47
C PHE A 20 -5.37 10.14 -3.03
N SER A 21 -6.63 9.88 -2.74
CA SER A 21 -7.07 9.58 -1.37
C SER A 21 -6.37 8.38 -0.75
N SER A 22 -6.15 7.32 -1.52
CA SER A 22 -5.47 6.13 -1.03
C SER A 22 -3.98 6.39 -0.79
N VAL A 23 -3.33 7.11 -1.68
CA VAL A 23 -1.91 7.48 -1.52
C VAL A 23 -1.74 8.33 -0.26
N LYS A 24 -2.62 9.31 -0.07
CA LYS A 24 -2.60 10.17 1.12
C LYS A 24 -2.78 9.35 2.39
N PHE A 25 -3.73 8.42 2.38
CA PHE A 25 -4.00 7.56 3.53
C PHE A 25 -2.78 6.71 3.91
N PHE A 26 -2.22 6.00 2.94
CA PHE A 26 -1.09 5.10 3.19
C PHE A 26 0.24 5.81 3.40
N SER A 27 0.31 7.10 3.11
CA SER A 27 1.54 7.89 3.33
C SER A 27 1.61 8.51 4.73
N LYS A 28 0.67 8.20 5.61
CA LYS A 28 0.60 8.78 6.97
C LYS A 28 1.83 8.49 7.81
N ASP A 29 2.28 7.24 7.82
CA ASP A 29 3.48 6.85 8.56
C ASP A 29 4.08 5.56 7.98
N LYS A 30 5.16 5.10 8.60
CA LYS A 30 5.91 3.92 8.15
C LYS A 30 5.07 2.65 8.11
N VAL A 31 4.20 2.44 9.10
CA VAL A 31 3.39 1.23 9.19
C VAL A 31 2.39 1.19 8.05
N TYR A 32 1.70 2.30 7.83
CA TYR A 32 0.74 2.45 6.74
C TYR A 32 1.42 2.23 5.39
N PHE A 33 2.57 2.86 5.20
CA PHE A 33 3.29 2.80 3.92
C PHE A 33 3.85 1.41 3.65
N ASN A 34 4.41 0.74 4.67
CA ASN A 34 4.90 -0.63 4.53
C ASN A 34 3.79 -1.61 4.17
N LEU A 35 2.63 -1.48 4.81
CA LEU A 35 1.48 -2.31 4.48
C LEU A 35 1.05 -2.07 3.03
N TYR A 36 0.96 -0.82 2.63
CA TYR A 36 0.61 -0.40 1.28
C TYR A 36 1.55 -1.03 0.24
N LEU A 37 2.85 -0.88 0.44
CA LEU A 37 3.85 -1.42 -0.49
C LEU A 37 3.83 -2.94 -0.52
N THR A 38 3.62 -3.59 0.61
CA THR A 38 3.55 -5.05 0.68
C THR A 38 2.35 -5.58 -0.10
N ILE A 39 1.19 -4.97 0.08
CA ILE A 39 -0.03 -5.37 -0.63
C ILE A 39 0.12 -5.14 -2.14
N LEU A 40 0.69 -4.00 -2.54
CA LEU A 40 0.93 -3.70 -3.96
C LEU A 40 1.98 -4.64 -4.57
N GLU A 41 3.06 -4.93 -3.84
CA GLU A 41 4.08 -5.85 -4.30
C GLU A 41 3.47 -7.23 -4.57
N ASN A 42 2.65 -7.71 -3.65
CA ASN A 42 1.97 -8.99 -3.83
C ASN A 42 1.01 -8.97 -5.02
N TYR A 43 0.34 -7.86 -5.22
CA TYR A 43 -0.58 -7.71 -6.36
C TYR A 43 0.14 -7.76 -7.70
N TYR A 44 1.30 -7.08 -7.83
CA TYR A 44 2.05 -7.01 -9.08
C TYR A 44 3.01 -8.18 -9.30
N SER A 45 3.20 -9.02 -8.28
CA SER A 45 4.05 -10.21 -8.38
C SER A 45 3.18 -11.46 -8.51
N HIS A 46 3.82 -12.63 -8.46
CA HIS A 46 3.11 -13.90 -8.43
C HIS A 46 2.62 -14.29 -7.03
N GLU A 47 2.76 -13.38 -6.07
CA GLU A 47 2.45 -13.63 -4.65
C GLU A 47 1.05 -13.15 -4.25
N ARG A 48 0.13 -13.04 -5.19
CA ARG A 48 -1.23 -12.53 -4.95
C ARG A 48 -2.02 -13.33 -3.92
N GLU A 49 -1.65 -14.58 -3.72
CA GLU A 49 -2.36 -15.50 -2.83
C GLU A 49 -1.73 -15.54 -1.43
N GLN A 50 -0.87 -14.58 -1.06
CA GLN A 50 -0.33 -14.53 0.30
C GLN A 50 -1.44 -14.32 1.32
N SER A 51 -1.44 -15.16 2.36
CA SER A 51 -2.42 -15.04 3.44
C SER A 51 -2.20 -13.77 4.24
N ILE A 52 -3.24 -13.31 4.93
CA ILE A 52 -3.15 -12.15 5.83
C ILE A 52 -2.05 -12.37 6.87
N GLU A 53 -1.91 -13.59 7.41
CA GLU A 53 -0.87 -13.92 8.37
C GLU A 53 0.53 -13.69 7.79
N LYS A 54 0.75 -14.07 6.53
CA LYS A 54 2.02 -13.86 5.85
C LYS A 54 2.30 -12.37 5.64
N ILE A 55 1.28 -11.61 5.28
CA ILE A 55 1.39 -10.16 5.10
C ILE A 55 1.76 -9.50 6.43
N ILE A 56 1.06 -9.88 7.52
CA ILE A 56 1.35 -9.35 8.85
C ILE A 56 2.78 -9.67 9.27
N LYS A 57 3.22 -10.90 9.00
CA LYS A 57 4.59 -11.32 9.32
C LYS A 57 5.63 -10.49 8.59
N SER A 58 5.40 -10.14 7.32
CA SER A 58 6.36 -9.33 6.57
C SER A 58 6.38 -7.87 6.99
N VAL A 59 5.29 -7.35 7.54
CA VAL A 59 5.21 -5.95 7.98
C VAL A 59 5.60 -5.79 9.45
N SER A 60 5.38 -6.81 10.29
CA SER A 60 5.69 -6.73 11.71
C SER A 60 7.19 -6.79 11.98
N ASN A 61 7.64 -6.08 13.01
CA ASN A 61 9.01 -6.09 13.47
C ASN A 61 9.01 -5.73 14.96
N GLU A 62 10.20 -5.54 15.54
CA GLU A 62 10.33 -5.22 16.97
C GLU A 62 9.66 -3.90 17.34
N GLU A 63 9.56 -2.96 16.42
CA GLU A 63 8.98 -1.64 16.66
C GLU A 63 7.47 -1.60 16.44
N VAL A 64 6.93 -2.57 15.67
CA VAL A 64 5.51 -2.55 15.27
C VAL A 64 4.85 -3.86 15.68
N SER A 65 3.89 -3.77 16.58
CA SER A 65 3.15 -4.93 17.06
C SER A 65 2.08 -5.40 16.09
N ARG A 66 1.69 -6.67 16.20
CA ARG A 66 0.59 -7.25 15.42
C ARG A 66 -0.72 -6.49 15.61
N PRO A 67 -1.13 -6.12 16.83
CA PRO A 67 -2.37 -5.34 17.01
C PRO A 67 -2.36 -4.02 16.26
N THR A 68 -1.21 -3.35 16.16
CA THR A 68 -1.09 -2.11 15.40
C THR A 68 -1.34 -2.35 13.93
N ILE A 69 -0.76 -3.42 13.38
CA ILE A 69 -0.94 -3.78 11.96
C ILE A 69 -2.39 -4.14 11.68
N PHE A 70 -3.04 -4.93 12.54
CA PHE A 70 -4.46 -5.26 12.40
C PHE A 70 -5.33 -4.01 12.39
N LYS A 71 -5.01 -3.03 13.21
CA LYS A 71 -5.74 -1.77 13.26
C LYS A 71 -5.66 -1.03 11.93
N VAL A 72 -4.47 -0.98 11.32
CA VAL A 72 -4.27 -0.34 10.02
C VAL A 72 -5.03 -1.10 8.94
N ILE A 73 -4.99 -2.44 8.98
CA ILE A 73 -5.74 -3.28 8.03
C ILE A 73 -7.24 -3.00 8.13
N ASP A 74 -7.78 -3.00 9.35
CA ASP A 74 -9.21 -2.75 9.58
C ASP A 74 -9.62 -1.36 9.07
N LEU A 75 -8.78 -0.37 9.32
CA LEU A 75 -9.04 0.99 8.84
C LEU A 75 -9.02 1.05 7.32
N SER A 76 -8.03 0.38 6.71
CA SER A 76 -7.90 0.32 5.24
C SER A 76 -9.11 -0.37 4.60
N LEU A 77 -9.61 -1.43 5.23
CA LEU A 77 -10.82 -2.13 4.77
C LEU A 77 -12.05 -1.24 4.90
N SER A 78 -12.19 -0.53 6.03
CA SER A 78 -13.36 0.33 6.26
C SER A 78 -13.41 1.49 5.27
N LYS A 79 -12.26 1.98 4.83
CA LYS A 79 -12.16 3.04 3.82
C LYS A 79 -12.21 2.52 2.39
N LYS A 80 -12.30 1.21 2.22
CA LYS A 80 -12.38 0.55 0.90
C LYS A 80 -11.14 0.76 0.03
N PHE A 81 -9.99 0.94 0.65
CA PHE A 81 -8.72 1.01 -0.06
C PHE A 81 -8.13 -0.36 -0.33
N ILE A 82 -8.50 -1.35 0.47
CA ILE A 82 -8.14 -2.75 0.25
C ILE A 82 -9.38 -3.61 0.40
N THR A 83 -9.32 -4.82 -0.14
CA THR A 83 -10.37 -5.81 -0.04
C THR A 83 -9.83 -7.09 0.59
N LYS A 84 -10.72 -7.82 1.23
CA LYS A 84 -10.39 -9.10 1.85
C LYS A 84 -11.07 -10.20 1.01
N GLU A 85 -10.27 -11.12 0.49
CA GLU A 85 -10.75 -12.19 -0.39
C GLU A 85 -10.35 -13.55 0.16
N LYS A 86 -11.17 -14.57 -0.12
CA LYS A 86 -10.83 -15.93 0.26
C LYS A 86 -9.65 -16.42 -0.57
N HIS A 87 -8.75 -17.15 0.09
CA HIS A 87 -7.61 -17.77 -0.58
C HIS A 87 -8.12 -18.85 -1.55
N LYS A 88 -7.60 -18.87 -2.77
CA LYS A 88 -8.05 -19.82 -3.81
C LYS A 88 -7.80 -21.27 -3.44
N ASN A 89 -6.66 -21.55 -2.85
CA ASN A 89 -6.23 -22.92 -2.54
C ASN A 89 -6.58 -23.39 -1.15
N ASP A 90 -6.89 -22.47 -0.23
CA ASP A 90 -7.28 -22.81 1.13
C ASP A 90 -8.39 -21.86 1.59
N LYS A 91 -9.63 -22.32 1.49
CA LYS A 91 -10.82 -21.53 1.79
C LYS A 91 -10.93 -21.10 3.25
N ARG A 92 -10.07 -21.63 4.12
CA ARG A 92 -10.02 -21.22 5.54
C ARG A 92 -9.16 -19.97 5.73
N LYS A 93 -8.39 -19.57 4.71
CA LYS A 93 -7.51 -18.41 4.75
C LYS A 93 -8.06 -17.30 3.90
N TYR A 94 -7.61 -16.09 4.21
CA TYR A 94 -7.96 -14.89 3.45
C TYR A 94 -6.69 -14.20 2.97
N THR A 95 -6.82 -13.45 1.88
CA THR A 95 -5.77 -12.58 1.38
C THR A 95 -6.27 -11.14 1.36
N LEU A 96 -5.34 -10.19 1.25
CA LEU A 96 -5.66 -8.78 1.11
C LEU A 96 -5.23 -8.32 -0.28
N GLN A 97 -6.12 -7.61 -0.96
CA GLN A 97 -5.87 -7.08 -2.29
C GLN A 97 -6.10 -5.57 -2.29
N PRO A 98 -5.37 -4.80 -3.10
CA PRO A 98 -5.70 -3.39 -3.26
C PRO A 98 -7.02 -3.28 -4.00
N SER A 99 -7.85 -2.30 -3.62
CA SER A 99 -9.09 -2.04 -4.35
C SER A 99 -8.79 -1.46 -5.74
N ALA A 100 -9.79 -1.47 -6.62
CA ALA A 100 -9.64 -0.88 -7.96
C ALA A 100 -9.24 0.59 -7.89
N LEU A 101 -9.81 1.33 -6.95
CA LEU A 101 -9.45 2.74 -6.72
C LEU A 101 -7.98 2.88 -6.33
N THR A 102 -7.50 2.06 -5.41
CA THR A 102 -6.11 2.10 -4.95
C THR A 102 -5.14 1.79 -6.08
N ILE A 103 -5.44 0.79 -6.90
CA ILE A 103 -4.61 0.44 -8.06
C ILE A 103 -4.53 1.61 -9.03
N LYS A 104 -5.67 2.18 -9.37
CA LYS A 104 -5.75 3.32 -10.29
C LYS A 104 -4.95 4.51 -9.78
N GLU A 105 -5.15 4.88 -8.52
CA GLU A 105 -4.45 6.01 -7.91
C GLU A 105 -2.96 5.77 -7.79
N PHE A 106 -2.55 4.54 -7.43
CA PHE A 106 -1.14 4.19 -7.38
C PHE A 106 -0.48 4.33 -8.76
N GLU A 107 -1.13 3.81 -9.79
CA GLU A 107 -0.56 3.87 -11.14
C GLU A 107 -0.45 5.30 -11.67
N GLU A 108 -1.45 6.14 -11.39
CA GLU A 108 -1.40 7.55 -11.76
C GLU A 108 -0.32 8.30 -10.98
N TRP A 109 -0.21 8.02 -9.69
CA TRP A 109 0.81 8.60 -8.83
C TRP A 109 2.23 8.19 -9.28
N ALA A 110 2.42 6.91 -9.58
CA ALA A 110 3.73 6.40 -10.03
C ALA A 110 4.18 7.05 -11.33
N LYS A 111 3.25 7.34 -12.23
CA LYS A 111 3.58 8.02 -13.50
C LYS A 111 4.16 9.40 -13.28
N LEU A 112 3.85 10.07 -12.19
CA LEU A 112 4.41 11.38 -11.89
C LEU A 112 5.93 11.33 -11.67
N PHE A 113 6.48 10.16 -11.37
CA PHE A 113 7.91 9.98 -11.11
C PHE A 113 8.71 9.53 -12.33
N LYS A 114 8.04 9.22 -13.44
CA LYS A 114 8.71 8.70 -14.65
C LYS A 114 9.75 9.66 -15.23
N ASN A 115 9.56 10.95 -15.06
CA ASN A 115 10.43 11.98 -15.63
C ASN A 115 11.38 12.59 -14.59
N LEU A 116 11.53 11.93 -13.45
CA LEU A 116 12.54 12.32 -12.46
C LEU A 116 13.93 11.73 -12.83
#